data_2c1a502c6e252e7bee6540f2bff362f5
#
_entry.id   2c1a502c6e252e7bee6540f2bff362f5
#
_cell.length_a   1.000
_cell.length_b   1.000
_cell.length_c   1.000
_cell.angle_alpha   90.00
_cell.angle_beta   90.00
_cell.angle_gamma   90.00
#
_symmetry.space_group_name_H-M   'P 1'
#
loop_
_entity.id
_entity.type
_entity.pdbx_description
1 polymer ?
#
loop_
_entity_poly.entity_id
_entity_poly.type
_entity_poly.pdbx_seq_one_letter_code
_entity_poly.pdbx_strand_id
1 'polypeptide(L)'
;MDVVLLFSMVIGLLLIGVPIAVSLGLSSTLFLLIYSDSSLASVAGTLFEAFEGHFTLLAIPFFILASSFMTTGGVARRIIRFSIACVGHLPGGLAIAGVFACMLFAALSGSSPATVVAIGSIVIAGMRQVGYSKEFAAGVICNAGTLGILIPPSIVMVVYAAAVEVSVGRMFLAGVIPGLMAGLMLMITIYVMAKVKNLPKGDWKGWGEVFTSAREAGWGLFLIVIILGGIYGGIFTPTEAAAVAAVYAFLIASFVYKDMGPLSTEGDAQNISLLKKPYALITAFVHPDTKHTLFEAGKLTVTLLFVIANALILKHVLTDEQVPQHIASAMLSAGLGPVTFLIVVNVILLIGGQFMEPSGLLVIVAPLVFPIAIELGIDPIHLGIIMVVNMEIGMITPPVGLNLFVTSGVAGMPMMSVVKAALPFLAVLFVFLIMVTYIPWISTFLPNTFMGPEIITN
;
A
#
# COMPACT_ATOMS: atom_id res chain seq x y z
N MET A 1 3.25 -30.82 17.45
CA MET A 1 4.73 -30.72 17.28
C MET A 1 5.08 -30.35 15.83
N ASP A 2 4.33 -30.87 14.90
CA ASP A 2 4.58 -30.77 13.45
C ASP A 2 4.42 -29.34 12.91
N VAL A 3 3.44 -28.60 13.38
CA VAL A 3 3.25 -27.17 13.03
C VAL A 3 4.41 -26.28 13.48
N VAL A 4 5.00 -26.58 14.67
CA VAL A 4 6.20 -25.85 15.14
C VAL A 4 7.37 -26.09 14.21
N LEU A 5 7.50 -27.31 13.67
CA LEU A 5 8.50 -27.64 12.69
C LEU A 5 8.29 -26.85 11.39
N LEU A 6 7.05 -26.81 10.87
CA LEU A 6 6.70 -26.04 9.67
C LEU A 6 7.14 -24.57 9.80
N PHE A 7 6.72 -23.89 10.88
CA PHE A 7 7.12 -22.50 11.11
C PHE A 7 8.62 -22.34 11.33
N SER A 8 9.27 -23.29 12.01
CA SER A 8 10.72 -23.27 12.19
C SER A 8 11.46 -23.39 10.87
N MET A 9 10.95 -24.18 9.92
CA MET A 9 11.50 -24.28 8.56
C MET A 9 11.31 -22.98 7.79
N VAL A 10 10.10 -22.39 7.80
CA VAL A 10 9.82 -21.10 7.13
C VAL A 10 10.75 -20.02 7.67
N ILE A 11 10.77 -19.85 8.99
CA ILE A 11 11.58 -18.81 9.65
C ILE A 11 13.08 -19.10 9.45
N GLY A 12 13.52 -20.33 9.56
CA GLY A 12 14.92 -20.71 9.33
C GLY A 12 15.39 -20.38 7.92
N LEU A 13 14.59 -20.69 6.90
CA LEU A 13 14.89 -20.33 5.51
C LEU A 13 14.93 -18.81 5.30
N LEU A 14 13.99 -18.08 5.90
CA LEU A 14 13.99 -16.61 5.83
C LEU A 14 15.23 -16.00 6.48
N LEU A 15 15.66 -16.53 7.64
CA LEU A 15 16.83 -16.01 8.37
C LEU A 15 18.16 -16.24 7.61
N ILE A 16 18.24 -17.29 6.80
CA ILE A 16 19.42 -17.53 5.93
C ILE A 16 19.33 -16.79 4.59
N GLY A 17 18.29 -15.95 4.39
CA GLY A 17 18.15 -15.08 3.22
C GLY A 17 17.45 -15.70 2.01
N VAL A 18 16.76 -16.82 2.17
CA VAL A 18 15.95 -17.42 1.09
C VAL A 18 14.75 -16.53 0.80
N PRO A 19 14.41 -16.28 -0.49
CA PRO A 19 13.25 -15.47 -0.84
C PRO A 19 11.94 -16.01 -0.23
N ILE A 20 11.05 -15.12 0.19
CA ILE A 20 9.80 -15.42 0.91
C ILE A 20 8.99 -16.50 0.19
N ALA A 21 8.77 -16.35 -1.11
CA ALA A 21 7.99 -17.30 -1.91
C ALA A 21 8.57 -18.73 -1.85
N VAL A 22 9.91 -18.83 -1.95
CA VAL A 22 10.61 -20.13 -1.89
C VAL A 22 10.54 -20.69 -0.48
N SER A 23 10.72 -19.87 0.56
CA SER A 23 10.63 -20.32 1.96
C SER A 23 9.25 -20.89 2.28
N LEU A 24 8.18 -20.21 1.84
CA LEU A 24 6.80 -20.67 2.03
C LEU A 24 6.52 -21.98 1.25
N GLY A 25 6.80 -21.96 -0.06
CA GLY A 25 6.50 -23.09 -0.93
C GLY A 25 7.30 -24.34 -0.58
N LEU A 26 8.61 -24.19 -0.35
CA LEU A 26 9.48 -25.30 -0.02
C LEU A 26 9.12 -25.92 1.35
N SER A 27 8.94 -25.10 2.38
CA SER A 27 8.56 -25.60 3.71
C SER A 27 7.20 -26.32 3.69
N SER A 28 6.20 -25.72 3.04
CA SER A 28 4.87 -26.32 2.93
C SER A 28 4.87 -27.60 2.12
N THR A 29 5.57 -27.63 0.99
CA THR A 29 5.70 -28.83 0.15
C THR A 29 6.43 -29.96 0.88
N LEU A 30 7.54 -29.66 1.54
CA LEU A 30 8.28 -30.66 2.33
C LEU A 30 7.44 -31.19 3.48
N PHE A 31 6.69 -30.29 4.15
CA PHE A 31 5.79 -30.70 5.22
C PHE A 31 4.72 -31.68 4.73
N LEU A 32 4.02 -31.34 3.63
CA LEU A 32 3.02 -32.21 3.02
C LEU A 32 3.58 -33.59 2.61
N LEU A 33 4.78 -33.62 2.04
CA LEU A 33 5.42 -34.85 1.61
C LEU A 33 5.90 -35.77 2.76
N ILE A 34 6.23 -35.18 3.92
CA ILE A 34 6.79 -35.93 5.05
C ILE A 34 5.71 -36.34 6.05
N TYR A 35 4.72 -35.44 6.28
CA TYR A 35 3.75 -35.58 7.37
C TYR A 35 2.32 -35.81 6.90
N SER A 36 2.02 -35.70 5.60
CA SER A 36 0.70 -36.02 5.05
C SER A 36 0.80 -37.08 3.95
N ASP A 37 -0.33 -37.73 3.65
CA ASP A 37 -0.45 -38.66 2.51
C ASP A 37 -0.58 -37.94 1.15
N SER A 38 -0.29 -36.62 1.11
CA SER A 38 -0.41 -35.78 -0.08
C SER A 38 0.66 -36.11 -1.12
N SER A 39 0.23 -36.27 -2.38
CA SER A 39 1.14 -36.47 -3.51
C SER A 39 1.63 -35.12 -4.07
N LEU A 40 2.78 -35.15 -4.77
CA LEU A 40 3.26 -33.98 -5.55
C LEU A 40 2.20 -33.48 -6.56
N ALA A 41 1.39 -34.39 -7.10
CA ALA A 41 0.29 -34.04 -8.00
C ALA A 41 -0.80 -33.23 -7.25
N SER A 42 -1.10 -33.57 -6.00
CA SER A 42 -2.03 -32.81 -5.16
C SER A 42 -1.49 -31.41 -4.88
N VAL A 43 -0.21 -31.26 -4.51
CA VAL A 43 0.42 -29.96 -4.29
C VAL A 43 0.39 -29.09 -5.57
N ALA A 44 0.68 -29.70 -6.73
CA ALA A 44 0.56 -29.01 -8.01
C ALA A 44 -0.89 -28.61 -8.31
N GLY A 45 -1.86 -29.49 -8.04
CA GLY A 45 -3.30 -29.17 -8.12
C GLY A 45 -3.67 -27.94 -7.29
N THR A 46 -3.28 -27.92 -6.01
CA THR A 46 -3.53 -26.77 -5.11
C THR A 46 -2.94 -25.48 -5.65
N LEU A 47 -1.75 -25.51 -6.27
CA LEU A 47 -1.17 -24.32 -6.92
C LEU A 47 -2.01 -23.80 -8.10
N PHE A 48 -2.55 -24.69 -8.93
CA PHE A 48 -3.40 -24.33 -10.05
C PHE A 48 -4.79 -23.84 -9.57
N GLU A 49 -5.41 -24.53 -8.64
CA GLU A 49 -6.69 -24.17 -8.04
C GLU A 49 -6.62 -22.83 -7.29
N ALA A 50 -5.46 -22.50 -6.72
CA ALA A 50 -5.21 -21.21 -6.07
C ALA A 50 -5.47 -20.01 -6.99
N PHE A 51 -5.35 -20.18 -8.31
CA PHE A 51 -5.62 -19.12 -9.28
C PHE A 51 -6.98 -19.26 -9.95
N GLU A 52 -7.51 -20.48 -10.09
CA GLU A 52 -8.73 -20.77 -10.86
C GLU A 52 -9.99 -20.15 -10.21
N GLY A 53 -10.06 -20.15 -8.86
CA GLY A 53 -11.20 -19.58 -8.11
C GLY A 53 -11.05 -18.09 -7.74
N HIS A 54 -9.84 -17.52 -7.86
CA HIS A 54 -9.54 -16.20 -7.31
C HIS A 54 -9.41 -15.11 -8.38
N PHE A 55 -10.50 -14.78 -9.08
CA PHE A 55 -10.53 -13.68 -10.07
C PHE A 55 -10.07 -12.34 -9.52
N THR A 56 -10.17 -12.13 -8.22
CA THR A 56 -9.68 -10.94 -7.51
C THR A 56 -8.17 -10.74 -7.66
N LEU A 57 -7.40 -11.84 -7.76
CA LEU A 57 -5.94 -11.78 -7.98
C LEU A 57 -5.56 -11.13 -9.32
N LEU A 58 -6.44 -11.21 -10.32
CA LEU A 58 -6.23 -10.55 -11.61
C LEU A 58 -6.28 -9.02 -11.52
N ALA A 59 -6.84 -8.45 -10.45
CA ALA A 59 -6.80 -7.01 -10.20
C ALA A 59 -5.37 -6.51 -9.91
N ILE A 60 -4.53 -7.35 -9.27
CA ILE A 60 -3.18 -6.98 -8.85
C ILE A 60 -2.31 -6.52 -10.03
N PRO A 61 -2.14 -7.30 -11.12
CA PRO A 61 -1.34 -6.88 -12.28
C PRO A 61 -1.81 -5.57 -12.90
N PHE A 62 -3.12 -5.35 -12.99
CA PHE A 62 -3.68 -4.14 -13.56
C PHE A 62 -3.49 -2.91 -12.65
N PHE A 63 -3.66 -3.06 -11.32
CA PHE A 63 -3.35 -1.97 -10.37
C PHE A 63 -1.87 -1.62 -10.37
N ILE A 64 -0.97 -2.62 -10.41
CA ILE A 64 0.47 -2.40 -10.52
C ILE A 64 0.80 -1.65 -11.81
N LEU A 65 0.20 -2.04 -12.92
CA LEU A 65 0.41 -1.40 -14.21
C LEU A 65 -0.10 0.04 -14.24
N ALA A 66 -1.32 0.28 -13.72
CA ALA A 66 -1.87 1.62 -13.59
C ALA A 66 -0.96 2.52 -12.74
N SER A 67 -0.53 2.01 -11.58
CA SER A 67 0.41 2.69 -10.68
C SER A 67 1.73 3.00 -11.39
N SER A 68 2.32 2.04 -12.11
CA SER A 68 3.59 2.22 -12.80
C SER A 68 3.53 3.33 -13.86
N PHE A 69 2.43 3.44 -14.60
CA PHE A 69 2.22 4.55 -15.53
C PHE A 69 2.02 5.89 -14.81
N MET A 70 1.33 5.91 -13.67
CA MET A 70 1.08 7.13 -12.89
C MET A 70 2.32 7.62 -12.13
N THR A 71 3.27 6.75 -11.82
CA THR A 71 4.53 7.14 -11.14
C THR A 71 5.53 7.82 -12.07
N THR A 72 5.29 7.85 -13.37
CA THR A 72 6.12 8.62 -14.31
C THR A 72 6.04 10.12 -13.97
N GLY A 73 7.04 10.64 -13.36
CA GLY A 73 7.40 11.98 -12.87
C GLY A 73 6.42 13.17 -12.93
N GLY A 74 5.67 13.32 -13.98
CA GLY A 74 4.81 14.48 -14.20
C GLY A 74 3.55 14.56 -13.33
N VAL A 75 2.98 13.43 -12.95
CA VAL A 75 1.80 13.36 -12.07
C VAL A 75 2.14 13.88 -10.69
N ALA A 76 3.26 13.41 -10.11
CA ALA A 76 3.71 13.83 -8.78
C ALA A 76 3.90 15.35 -8.70
N ARG A 77 4.56 15.96 -9.70
CA ARG A 77 4.77 17.41 -9.76
C ARG A 77 3.46 18.20 -9.75
N ARG A 78 2.46 17.74 -10.51
CA ARG A 78 1.13 18.39 -10.59
C ARG A 78 0.37 18.28 -9.27
N ILE A 79 0.40 17.12 -8.63
CA ILE A 79 -0.20 16.89 -7.31
C ILE A 79 0.47 17.77 -6.25
N ILE A 80 1.80 17.84 -6.24
CA ILE A 80 2.55 18.70 -5.30
C ILE A 80 2.17 20.18 -5.50
N ARG A 81 2.12 20.65 -6.76
CA ARG A 81 1.71 22.02 -7.07
C ARG A 81 0.31 22.31 -6.55
N PHE A 82 -0.64 21.42 -6.77
CA PHE A 82 -2.01 21.54 -6.25
C PHE A 82 -2.03 21.55 -4.72
N SER A 83 -1.30 20.64 -4.07
CA SER A 83 -1.21 20.56 -2.61
C SER A 83 -0.64 21.86 -2.01
N ILE A 84 0.41 22.41 -2.61
CA ILE A 84 1.00 23.69 -2.21
C ILE A 84 0.00 24.82 -2.39
N ALA A 85 -0.76 24.85 -3.48
CA ALA A 85 -1.79 25.87 -3.72
C ALA A 85 -2.88 25.82 -2.65
N CYS A 86 -3.28 24.62 -2.19
CA CYS A 86 -4.32 24.45 -1.17
C CYS A 86 -3.84 24.82 0.25
N VAL A 87 -2.70 24.32 0.70
CA VAL A 87 -2.29 24.36 2.11
C VAL A 87 -0.93 25.00 2.37
N GLY A 88 -0.19 25.40 1.32
CA GLY A 88 1.16 25.92 1.43
C GLY A 88 1.30 27.23 2.22
N HIS A 89 0.21 27.98 2.38
CA HIS A 89 0.15 29.25 3.13
C HIS A 89 0.10 29.06 4.65
N LEU A 90 -0.12 27.85 5.14
CA LEU A 90 -0.16 27.53 6.57
C LEU A 90 1.23 27.56 7.20
N PRO A 91 1.37 27.75 8.53
CA PRO A 91 2.63 27.48 9.24
C PRO A 91 3.10 26.04 8.98
N GLY A 92 4.33 25.86 8.49
CA GLY A 92 4.81 24.54 8.04
C GLY A 92 4.17 24.09 6.72
N GLY A 93 3.61 25.02 5.95
CA GLY A 93 2.73 24.75 4.80
C GLY A 93 3.33 23.84 3.74
N LEU A 94 4.65 23.93 3.46
CA LEU A 94 5.27 23.06 2.47
C LEU A 94 5.38 21.60 2.97
N ALA A 95 5.58 21.39 4.28
CA ALA A 95 5.58 20.06 4.88
C ALA A 95 4.16 19.47 4.92
N ILE A 96 3.15 20.29 5.28
CA ILE A 96 1.73 19.92 5.25
C ILE A 96 1.31 19.58 3.81
N ALA A 97 1.73 20.38 2.82
CA ALA A 97 1.49 20.11 1.41
C ALA A 97 2.17 18.81 0.96
N GLY A 98 3.33 18.46 1.50
CA GLY A 98 4.00 17.19 1.28
C GLY A 98 3.16 16.01 1.77
N VAL A 99 2.58 16.08 2.97
CA VAL A 99 1.66 15.03 3.48
C VAL A 99 0.43 14.94 2.61
N PHE A 100 -0.21 16.08 2.29
CA PHE A 100 -1.40 16.10 1.44
C PHE A 100 -1.11 15.55 0.03
N ALA A 101 0.06 15.89 -0.53
CA ALA A 101 0.51 15.30 -1.80
C ALA A 101 0.73 13.78 -1.69
N CYS A 102 1.32 13.30 -0.58
CA CYS A 102 1.43 11.85 -0.33
C CYS A 102 0.06 11.18 -0.26
N MET A 103 -0.93 11.78 0.41
CA MET A 103 -2.29 11.24 0.47
C MET A 103 -2.92 11.10 -0.92
N LEU A 104 -2.85 12.15 -1.74
CA LEU A 104 -3.41 12.14 -3.09
C LEU A 104 -2.66 11.17 -4.01
N PHE A 105 -1.34 11.12 -3.90
CA PHE A 105 -0.52 10.23 -4.71
C PHE A 105 -0.63 8.77 -4.26
N ALA A 106 -0.86 8.52 -2.97
CA ALA A 106 -1.15 7.21 -2.41
C ALA A 106 -2.31 6.52 -3.14
N ALA A 107 -3.40 7.26 -3.34
CA ALA A 107 -4.57 6.79 -4.08
C ALA A 107 -4.32 6.52 -5.58
N LEU A 108 -3.17 6.86 -6.10
CA LEU A 108 -2.76 6.54 -7.48
C LEU A 108 -1.73 5.41 -7.52
N SER A 109 -0.82 5.38 -6.55
CA SER A 109 0.31 4.45 -6.53
C SER A 109 -0.01 3.13 -5.83
N GLY A 110 -0.87 3.14 -4.82
CA GLY A 110 -1.16 1.96 -3.99
C GLY A 110 0.09 1.37 -3.30
N SER A 111 1.22 2.11 -3.29
CA SER A 111 2.53 1.65 -2.84
C SER A 111 3.24 2.72 -2.02
N SER A 112 3.69 2.33 -0.85
CA SER A 112 4.38 3.23 0.08
C SER A 112 5.77 3.66 -0.43
N PRO A 113 6.67 2.76 -0.84
CA PRO A 113 7.97 3.14 -1.40
C PRO A 113 7.86 4.04 -2.65
N ALA A 114 6.91 3.74 -3.53
CA ALA A 114 6.68 4.55 -4.73
C ALA A 114 6.26 5.99 -4.36
N THR A 115 5.41 6.15 -3.34
CA THR A 115 4.99 7.46 -2.82
C THR A 115 6.17 8.23 -2.25
N VAL A 116 7.03 7.58 -1.44
CA VAL A 116 8.25 8.21 -0.90
C VAL A 116 9.18 8.69 -2.02
N VAL A 117 9.41 7.87 -3.03
CA VAL A 117 10.31 8.24 -4.15
C VAL A 117 9.72 9.40 -4.95
N ALA A 118 8.46 9.28 -5.39
CA ALA A 118 7.84 10.24 -6.29
C ALA A 118 7.64 11.62 -5.63
N ILE A 119 7.08 11.65 -4.44
CA ILE A 119 6.79 12.90 -3.72
C ILE A 119 8.03 13.39 -2.98
N GLY A 120 8.78 12.48 -2.32
CA GLY A 120 9.92 12.84 -1.48
C GLY A 120 11.07 13.46 -2.27
N SER A 121 11.37 12.97 -3.47
CA SER A 121 12.44 13.55 -4.32
C SER A 121 12.23 15.05 -4.59
N ILE A 122 11.00 15.48 -4.76
CA ILE A 122 10.65 16.88 -5.06
C ILE A 122 10.46 17.69 -3.76
N VAL A 123 9.67 17.15 -2.82
CA VAL A 123 9.26 17.90 -1.61
C VAL A 123 10.45 18.10 -0.66
N ILE A 124 11.30 17.09 -0.45
CA ILE A 124 12.50 17.22 0.42
C ILE A 124 13.42 18.32 -0.14
N ALA A 125 13.65 18.33 -1.45
CA ALA A 125 14.47 19.35 -2.10
C ALA A 125 13.84 20.74 -1.94
N GLY A 126 12.54 20.89 -2.21
CA GLY A 126 11.81 22.15 -2.04
C GLY A 126 11.80 22.65 -0.60
N MET A 127 11.57 21.78 0.37
CA MET A 127 11.60 22.15 1.80
C MET A 127 12.98 22.69 2.21
N ARG A 128 14.06 22.07 1.75
CA ARG A 128 15.42 22.54 2.01
C ARG A 128 15.68 23.94 1.44
N GLN A 129 15.19 24.22 0.22
CA GLN A 129 15.36 25.54 -0.41
C GLN A 129 14.71 26.68 0.38
N VAL A 130 13.62 26.41 1.08
CA VAL A 130 12.92 27.42 1.89
C VAL A 130 13.31 27.40 3.37
N GLY A 131 14.38 26.67 3.74
CA GLY A 131 14.99 26.75 5.08
C GLY A 131 14.56 25.66 6.09
N TYR A 132 13.87 24.62 5.66
CA TYR A 132 13.65 23.46 6.55
C TYR A 132 14.93 22.62 6.66
N SER A 133 15.13 22.01 7.83
CA SER A 133 16.22 21.04 7.99
C SER A 133 15.96 19.79 7.15
N LYS A 134 17.03 19.18 6.66
CA LYS A 134 16.97 17.95 5.86
C LYS A 134 16.32 16.80 6.64
N GLU A 135 16.65 16.72 7.94
CA GLU A 135 16.11 15.73 8.86
C GLU A 135 14.62 15.87 9.00
N PHE A 136 14.11 17.08 9.25
CA PHE A 136 12.67 17.31 9.38
C PHE A 136 11.91 16.93 8.09
N ALA A 137 12.43 17.34 6.93
CA ALA A 137 11.84 17.00 5.63
C ALA A 137 11.82 15.50 5.39
N ALA A 138 12.92 14.79 5.69
CA ALA A 138 13.00 13.35 5.56
C ALA A 138 12.04 12.62 6.52
N GLY A 139 11.98 13.08 7.79
CA GLY A 139 11.07 12.50 8.79
C GLY A 139 9.60 12.62 8.41
N VAL A 140 9.19 13.79 7.89
CA VAL A 140 7.81 14.01 7.38
C VAL A 140 7.50 13.06 6.23
N ILE A 141 8.35 13.01 5.21
CA ILE A 141 8.09 12.22 3.99
C ILE A 141 8.17 10.72 4.28
N CYS A 142 9.08 10.28 5.15
CA CYS A 142 9.18 8.88 5.57
C CYS A 142 7.84 8.37 6.12
N ASN A 143 7.21 9.15 7.01
CA ASN A 143 5.94 8.78 7.61
C ASN A 143 4.75 9.02 6.66
N ALA A 144 4.71 10.15 5.96
CA ALA A 144 3.62 10.44 5.04
C ALA A 144 3.55 9.46 3.85
N GLY A 145 4.70 8.94 3.42
CA GLY A 145 4.77 7.97 2.34
C GLY A 145 4.09 6.64 2.68
N THR A 146 3.99 6.27 3.97
CA THR A 146 3.33 5.03 4.39
C THR A 146 1.85 5.01 4.07
N LEU A 147 1.20 6.18 3.98
CA LEU A 147 -0.20 6.31 3.55
C LEU A 147 -0.46 5.65 2.19
N GLY A 148 0.60 5.37 1.40
CA GLY A 148 0.52 4.69 0.10
C GLY A 148 -0.08 3.28 0.12
N ILE A 149 -0.13 2.62 1.26
CA ILE A 149 -0.76 1.30 1.40
C ILE A 149 -2.11 1.35 2.12
N LEU A 150 -2.47 2.49 2.71
CA LEU A 150 -3.69 2.64 3.50
C LEU A 150 -4.81 3.34 2.72
N ILE A 151 -4.48 4.35 1.91
CA ILE A 151 -5.47 5.08 1.11
C ILE A 151 -5.81 4.29 -0.15
N PRO A 152 -7.11 3.96 -0.39
CA PRO A 152 -7.52 3.19 -1.55
C PRO A 152 -7.40 3.98 -2.88
N PRO A 153 -7.14 3.26 -4.00
CA PRO A 153 -6.92 1.82 -4.12
C PRO A 153 -5.53 1.39 -3.64
N SER A 154 -5.46 0.32 -2.87
CA SER A 154 -4.21 -0.21 -2.29
C SER A 154 -3.97 -1.65 -2.72
N ILE A 155 -2.77 -1.93 -3.22
CA ILE A 155 -2.34 -3.30 -3.60
C ILE A 155 -2.36 -4.21 -2.37
N VAL A 156 -1.94 -3.72 -1.21
CA VAL A 156 -1.90 -4.49 0.04
C VAL A 156 -3.30 -4.91 0.49
N MET A 157 -4.30 -4.03 0.33
CA MET A 157 -5.70 -4.37 0.62
C MET A 157 -6.27 -5.41 -0.35
N VAL A 158 -5.89 -5.35 -1.63
CA VAL A 158 -6.28 -6.37 -2.62
C VAL A 158 -5.68 -7.73 -2.26
N VAL A 159 -4.40 -7.74 -1.85
CA VAL A 159 -3.71 -8.95 -1.41
C VAL A 159 -4.37 -9.56 -0.17
N TYR A 160 -4.71 -8.73 0.83
CA TYR A 160 -5.48 -9.20 1.99
C TYR A 160 -6.80 -9.83 1.58
N ALA A 161 -7.59 -9.08 0.79
CA ALA A 161 -8.91 -9.53 0.36
C ALA A 161 -8.85 -10.86 -0.41
N ALA A 162 -7.80 -11.05 -1.23
CA ALA A 162 -7.58 -12.29 -1.94
C ALA A 162 -7.13 -13.44 -1.03
N ALA A 163 -6.28 -13.17 -0.04
CA ALA A 163 -5.74 -14.19 0.86
C ALA A 163 -6.80 -14.79 1.80
N VAL A 164 -7.77 -13.97 2.23
CA VAL A 164 -8.82 -14.38 3.18
C VAL A 164 -10.24 -14.37 2.57
N GLU A 165 -10.35 -14.13 1.26
CA GLU A 165 -11.59 -14.23 0.48
C GLU A 165 -12.69 -13.24 0.90
N VAL A 166 -12.29 -12.00 1.25
CA VAL A 166 -13.21 -10.91 1.55
C VAL A 166 -13.34 -9.92 0.38
N SER A 167 -14.35 -9.06 0.43
CA SER A 167 -14.61 -8.08 -0.63
C SER A 167 -13.54 -6.99 -0.70
N VAL A 168 -12.88 -6.84 -1.86
CA VAL A 168 -11.95 -5.72 -2.15
C VAL A 168 -12.65 -4.38 -2.04
N GLY A 169 -13.90 -4.27 -2.53
CA GLY A 169 -14.67 -3.03 -2.43
C GLY A 169 -14.90 -2.62 -0.97
N ARG A 170 -15.25 -3.57 -0.09
CA ARG A 170 -15.36 -3.30 1.34
C ARG A 170 -14.03 -2.86 1.95
N MET A 171 -12.93 -3.53 1.61
CA MET A 171 -11.59 -3.14 2.06
C MET A 171 -11.22 -1.72 1.65
N PHE A 172 -11.53 -1.32 0.42
CA PHE A 172 -11.27 0.04 -0.05
C PHE A 172 -12.09 1.08 0.72
N LEU A 173 -13.41 0.86 0.93
CA LEU A 173 -14.21 1.75 1.77
C LEU A 173 -13.66 1.85 3.20
N ALA A 174 -13.25 0.72 3.75
CA ALA A 174 -12.70 0.66 5.10
C ALA A 174 -11.41 1.46 5.28
N GLY A 175 -10.59 1.59 4.22
CA GLY A 175 -9.34 2.35 4.24
C GLY A 175 -9.51 3.86 4.13
N VAL A 176 -10.66 4.37 3.67
CA VAL A 176 -10.86 5.81 3.43
C VAL A 176 -10.76 6.62 4.71
N ILE A 177 -11.57 6.31 5.72
CA ILE A 177 -11.56 7.06 7.00
C ILE A 177 -10.21 6.95 7.70
N PRO A 178 -9.64 5.73 7.91
CA PRO A 178 -8.31 5.60 8.51
C PRO A 178 -7.24 6.37 7.75
N GLY A 179 -7.21 6.30 6.42
CA GLY A 179 -6.22 7.00 5.60
C GLY A 179 -6.30 8.52 5.71
N LEU A 180 -7.53 9.08 5.67
CA LEU A 180 -7.75 10.50 5.89
C LEU A 180 -7.38 10.92 7.33
N MET A 181 -7.70 10.08 8.31
CA MET A 181 -7.40 10.34 9.72
C MET A 181 -5.90 10.33 9.99
N ALA A 182 -5.15 9.35 9.48
CA ALA A 182 -3.69 9.29 9.60
C ALA A 182 -3.02 10.52 8.97
N GLY A 183 -3.42 10.88 7.75
CA GLY A 183 -2.93 12.07 7.08
C GLY A 183 -3.23 13.35 7.83
N LEU A 184 -4.44 13.49 8.35
CA LEU A 184 -4.84 14.66 9.14
C LEU A 184 -4.04 14.74 10.46
N MET A 185 -3.86 13.63 11.17
CA MET A 185 -3.05 13.59 12.40
C MET A 185 -1.60 14.00 12.13
N LEU A 186 -1.00 13.54 11.03
CA LEU A 186 0.33 14.00 10.61
C LEU A 186 0.36 15.49 10.29
N MET A 187 -0.61 16.00 9.54
CA MET A 187 -0.70 17.43 9.19
C MET A 187 -0.87 18.31 10.43
N ILE A 188 -1.70 17.90 11.39
CA ILE A 188 -1.88 18.61 12.68
C ILE A 188 -0.56 18.61 13.46
N THR A 189 0.13 17.48 13.53
CA THR A 189 1.43 17.38 14.21
C THR A 189 2.45 18.32 13.59
N ILE A 190 2.53 18.38 12.26
CA ILE A 190 3.41 19.31 11.55
C ILE A 190 3.02 20.78 11.86
N TYR A 191 1.74 21.10 11.85
CA TYR A 191 1.25 22.44 12.15
C TYR A 191 1.63 22.89 13.56
N VAL A 192 1.45 22.02 14.56
CA VAL A 192 1.85 22.29 15.95
C VAL A 192 3.38 22.47 16.04
N MET A 193 4.15 21.55 15.45
CA MET A 193 5.62 21.67 15.44
C MET A 193 6.09 22.92 14.71
N ALA A 194 5.41 23.31 13.63
CA ALA A 194 5.73 24.51 12.88
C ALA A 194 5.50 25.79 13.69
N LYS A 195 4.44 25.86 14.48
CA LYS A 195 4.22 26.97 15.41
C LYS A 195 5.27 27.05 16.53
N VAL A 196 5.62 25.90 17.10
CA VAL A 196 6.62 25.85 18.20
C VAL A 196 8.02 26.19 17.69
N LYS A 197 8.39 25.70 16.50
CA LYS A 197 9.74 25.89 15.92
C LYS A 197 9.84 27.10 14.99
N ASN A 198 8.77 27.87 14.81
CA ASN A 198 8.69 29.00 13.86
C ASN A 198 9.14 28.61 12.44
N LEU A 199 8.61 27.49 11.92
CA LEU A 199 8.97 27.02 10.59
C LEU A 199 8.41 27.95 9.50
N PRO A 200 9.05 28.00 8.32
CA PRO A 200 8.61 28.84 7.21
C PRO A 200 7.16 28.57 6.79
N LYS A 201 6.48 29.63 6.36
CA LYS A 201 5.17 29.56 5.72
C LYS A 201 5.27 30.15 4.32
N GLY A 202 4.47 29.64 3.40
CA GLY A 202 4.33 30.22 2.06
C GLY A 202 3.28 31.32 2.00
N ASP A 203 3.19 31.98 0.85
CA ASP A 203 2.15 32.96 0.57
C ASP A 203 0.94 32.31 -0.10
N TRP A 204 -0.24 32.84 0.21
CA TRP A 204 -1.46 32.43 -0.48
C TRP A 204 -1.49 32.96 -1.91
N LYS A 205 -1.47 32.05 -2.89
CA LYS A 205 -1.45 32.39 -4.32
C LYS A 205 -2.84 32.67 -4.92
N GLY A 206 -3.89 32.59 -4.12
CA GLY A 206 -5.26 32.85 -4.55
C GLY A 206 -5.97 31.62 -5.15
N TRP A 207 -7.29 31.73 -5.25
CA TRP A 207 -8.15 30.69 -5.80
C TRP A 207 -7.84 30.36 -7.26
N GLY A 208 -7.34 31.30 -8.05
CA GLY A 208 -6.93 31.08 -9.44
C GLY A 208 -5.86 30.00 -9.58
N GLU A 209 -4.83 30.02 -8.69
CA GLU A 209 -3.79 28.98 -8.69
C GLU A 209 -4.35 27.62 -8.23
N VAL A 210 -5.27 27.62 -7.25
CA VAL A 210 -5.93 26.39 -6.80
C VAL A 210 -6.69 25.74 -7.96
N PHE A 211 -7.52 26.50 -8.68
CA PHE A 211 -8.28 25.95 -9.82
C PHE A 211 -7.40 25.53 -10.98
N THR A 212 -6.34 26.28 -11.28
CA THR A 212 -5.42 25.95 -12.37
C THR A 212 -4.66 24.66 -12.06
N SER A 213 -4.08 24.56 -10.85
CA SER A 213 -3.35 23.37 -10.42
C SER A 213 -4.28 22.15 -10.22
N ALA A 214 -5.52 22.36 -9.74
CA ALA A 214 -6.53 21.31 -9.66
C ALA A 214 -6.87 20.75 -11.05
N ARG A 215 -7.02 21.60 -12.07
CA ARG A 215 -7.26 21.16 -13.45
C ARG A 215 -6.09 20.37 -14.01
N GLU A 216 -4.86 20.77 -13.72
CA GLU A 216 -3.66 20.06 -14.17
C GLU A 216 -3.51 18.70 -13.46
N ALA A 217 -3.73 18.64 -12.14
CA ALA A 217 -3.69 17.40 -11.36
C ALA A 217 -4.92 16.51 -11.63
N GLY A 218 -6.03 17.10 -12.05
CA GLY A 218 -7.34 16.45 -12.18
C GLY A 218 -7.35 15.24 -13.09
N TRP A 219 -6.61 15.27 -14.19
CA TRP A 219 -6.48 14.12 -15.09
C TRP A 219 -5.89 12.89 -14.39
N GLY A 220 -4.86 13.06 -13.56
CA GLY A 220 -4.32 11.96 -12.75
C GLY A 220 -5.30 11.54 -11.66
N LEU A 221 -5.85 12.51 -10.90
CA LEU A 221 -6.78 12.24 -9.79
C LEU A 221 -8.10 11.62 -10.26
N PHE A 222 -8.51 11.82 -11.52
CA PHE A 222 -9.71 11.20 -12.08
C PHE A 222 -9.62 9.66 -12.13
N LEU A 223 -8.41 9.09 -12.06
CA LEU A 223 -8.20 7.66 -11.90
C LEU A 223 -8.92 7.11 -10.65
N ILE A 224 -8.89 7.88 -9.55
CA ILE A 224 -9.59 7.50 -8.31
C ILE A 224 -11.10 7.42 -8.54
N VAL A 225 -11.64 8.38 -9.30
CA VAL A 225 -13.07 8.40 -9.65
C VAL A 225 -13.43 7.20 -10.53
N ILE A 226 -12.58 6.83 -11.48
CA ILE A 226 -12.79 5.64 -12.34
C ILE A 226 -12.86 4.38 -11.47
N ILE A 227 -11.89 4.20 -10.56
CA ILE A 227 -11.80 2.98 -9.75
C ILE A 227 -12.93 2.95 -8.71
N LEU A 228 -12.95 3.93 -7.80
CA LEU A 228 -13.91 3.92 -6.69
C LEU A 228 -15.34 4.18 -7.18
N GLY A 229 -15.52 5.14 -8.07
CA GLY A 229 -16.82 5.45 -8.66
C GLY A 229 -17.37 4.30 -9.51
N GLY A 230 -16.51 3.61 -10.25
CA GLY A 230 -16.89 2.45 -11.06
C GLY A 230 -17.30 1.25 -10.20
N ILE A 231 -16.55 0.96 -9.13
CA ILE A 231 -16.85 -0.16 -8.21
C ILE A 231 -18.14 0.14 -7.42
N TYR A 232 -18.25 1.30 -6.79
CA TYR A 232 -19.42 1.61 -5.94
C TYR A 232 -20.66 2.03 -6.72
N GLY A 233 -20.47 2.49 -7.96
CA GLY A 233 -21.57 2.69 -8.90
C GLY A 233 -22.13 1.39 -9.50
N GLY A 234 -21.54 0.22 -9.16
CA GLY A 234 -21.92 -1.08 -9.69
C GLY A 234 -21.65 -1.25 -11.19
N ILE A 235 -20.78 -0.41 -11.78
CA ILE A 235 -20.44 -0.43 -13.21
C ILE A 235 -19.34 -1.46 -13.47
N PHE A 236 -18.37 -1.55 -12.55
CA PHE A 236 -17.20 -2.41 -12.67
C PHE A 236 -16.99 -3.27 -11.43
N THR A 237 -16.56 -4.50 -11.64
CA THR A 237 -15.87 -5.29 -10.61
C THR A 237 -14.50 -4.67 -10.29
N PRO A 238 -13.87 -4.96 -9.16
CA PRO A 238 -12.51 -4.47 -8.85
C PRO A 238 -11.47 -4.78 -9.93
N THR A 239 -11.56 -5.96 -10.56
CA THR A 239 -10.67 -6.38 -11.65
C THR A 239 -10.89 -5.56 -12.92
N GLU A 240 -12.14 -5.34 -13.32
CA GLU A 240 -12.48 -4.51 -14.46
C GLU A 240 -12.08 -3.05 -14.22
N ALA A 241 -12.34 -2.50 -13.02
CA ALA A 241 -11.93 -1.17 -12.65
C ALA A 241 -10.40 -1.00 -12.75
N ALA A 242 -9.63 -1.99 -12.30
CA ALA A 242 -8.18 -2.00 -12.40
C ALA A 242 -7.70 -2.02 -13.86
N ALA A 243 -8.34 -2.83 -14.72
CA ALA A 243 -8.01 -2.90 -16.15
C ALA A 243 -8.28 -1.58 -16.86
N VAL A 244 -9.46 -0.97 -16.62
CA VAL A 244 -9.81 0.36 -17.16
C VAL A 244 -8.84 1.42 -16.65
N ALA A 245 -8.47 1.36 -15.37
CA ALA A 245 -7.49 2.25 -14.76
C ALA A 245 -6.11 2.15 -15.43
N ALA A 246 -5.64 0.95 -15.76
CA ALA A 246 -4.36 0.74 -16.43
C ALA A 246 -4.33 1.37 -17.84
N VAL A 247 -5.41 1.17 -18.61
CA VAL A 247 -5.56 1.79 -19.94
C VAL A 247 -5.62 3.32 -19.80
N TYR A 248 -6.43 3.83 -18.89
CA TYR A 248 -6.54 5.26 -18.62
C TYR A 248 -5.20 5.87 -18.24
N ALA A 249 -4.48 5.24 -17.31
CA ALA A 249 -3.17 5.68 -16.85
C ALA A 249 -2.15 5.79 -17.99
N PHE A 250 -2.10 4.77 -18.87
CA PHE A 250 -1.26 4.80 -20.07
C PHE A 250 -1.61 5.98 -20.99
N LEU A 251 -2.90 6.20 -21.26
CA LEU A 251 -3.36 7.29 -22.13
C LEU A 251 -3.02 8.66 -21.55
N ILE A 252 -3.21 8.86 -20.25
CA ILE A 252 -2.89 10.13 -19.59
C ILE A 252 -1.37 10.38 -19.60
N ALA A 253 -0.56 9.39 -19.22
CA ALA A 253 0.89 9.54 -19.18
C ALA A 253 1.49 9.82 -20.56
N SER A 254 1.00 9.14 -21.61
CA SER A 254 1.55 9.22 -22.96
C SER A 254 1.02 10.41 -23.78
N PHE A 255 -0.27 10.77 -23.65
CA PHE A 255 -0.91 11.71 -24.58
C PHE A 255 -1.39 13.01 -23.94
N VAL A 256 -1.77 13.00 -22.67
CA VAL A 256 -2.23 14.21 -21.96
C VAL A 256 -1.05 14.89 -21.28
N TYR A 257 -0.36 14.16 -20.40
CA TYR A 257 0.80 14.68 -19.68
C TYR A 257 2.08 14.68 -20.53
N LYS A 258 2.18 13.73 -21.46
CA LYS A 258 3.35 13.55 -22.34
C LYS A 258 4.65 13.37 -21.55
N ASP A 259 4.56 12.73 -20.44
CA ASP A 259 5.70 12.47 -19.56
C ASP A 259 6.49 11.22 -20.00
N MET A 260 5.92 10.43 -20.93
CA MET A 260 6.53 9.24 -21.52
C MET A 260 6.11 9.08 -22.99
N GLY A 261 6.84 8.24 -23.72
CA GLY A 261 6.50 7.86 -25.08
C GLY A 261 6.94 8.85 -26.15
N PRO A 262 6.47 8.70 -27.40
CA PRO A 262 6.96 9.45 -28.55
C PRO A 262 6.64 10.95 -28.55
N LEU A 263 5.77 11.40 -27.65
CA LEU A 263 5.42 12.81 -27.45
C LEU A 263 6.12 13.41 -26.23
N SER A 264 6.92 12.63 -25.51
CA SER A 264 7.68 13.10 -24.34
C SER A 264 8.65 14.19 -24.72
N THR A 265 8.72 15.23 -23.86
CA THR A 265 9.53 16.43 -24.05
C THR A 265 10.65 16.50 -23.00
N GLU A 266 11.36 15.40 -22.74
CA GLU A 266 12.57 15.49 -21.90
C GLU A 266 13.62 16.36 -22.62
N GLY A 267 13.77 17.58 -22.13
CA GLY A 267 14.91 18.47 -22.44
C GLY A 267 14.63 19.73 -23.21
N ASP A 268 13.60 19.86 -24.03
CA ASP A 268 13.28 21.10 -24.75
C ASP A 268 11.77 21.34 -24.89
N ALA A 269 11.38 22.59 -24.59
CA ALA A 269 9.98 23.02 -24.38
C ALA A 269 9.14 23.11 -25.68
N GLN A 270 9.12 22.09 -26.52
CA GLN A 270 8.17 22.01 -27.63
C GLN A 270 7.13 20.93 -27.38
N ASN A 271 5.97 21.36 -26.89
CA ASN A 271 4.76 20.53 -26.83
C ASN A 271 4.42 19.98 -28.23
N ILE A 272 4.91 18.79 -28.54
CA ILE A 272 4.60 18.13 -29.81
C ILE A 272 3.11 17.75 -29.76
N SER A 273 2.33 18.37 -30.64
CA SER A 273 0.90 18.05 -30.77
C SER A 273 0.74 16.66 -31.41
N LEU A 274 -0.25 15.88 -30.91
CA LEU A 274 -0.63 14.60 -31.52
C LEU A 274 -0.98 14.76 -33.01
N LEU A 275 -1.52 15.90 -33.41
CA LEU A 275 -1.82 16.22 -34.82
C LEU A 275 -0.56 16.29 -35.69
N LYS A 276 0.61 16.62 -35.11
CA LYS A 276 1.90 16.64 -35.83
C LYS A 276 2.56 15.25 -35.90
N LYS A 277 2.18 14.31 -35.02
CA LYS A 277 2.68 12.92 -34.99
C LYS A 277 1.53 11.93 -34.79
N PRO A 278 0.60 11.76 -35.73
CA PRO A 278 -0.57 10.87 -35.55
C PRO A 278 -0.18 9.41 -35.36
N TYR A 279 0.96 8.96 -35.92
CA TYR A 279 1.51 7.63 -35.68
C TYR A 279 2.00 7.39 -34.22
N ALA A 280 2.06 8.45 -33.40
CA ALA A 280 2.39 8.32 -32.00
C ALA A 280 1.37 7.44 -31.23
N LEU A 281 0.11 7.34 -31.69
CA LEU A 281 -0.90 6.43 -31.14
C LEU A 281 -0.45 4.96 -31.19
N ILE A 282 0.24 4.58 -32.27
CA ILE A 282 0.73 3.19 -32.43
C ILE A 282 2.12 3.05 -31.82
N THR A 283 3.02 4.00 -32.07
CA THR A 283 4.41 3.91 -31.60
C THR A 283 4.53 4.06 -30.10
N ALA A 284 3.55 4.66 -29.39
CA ALA A 284 3.53 4.70 -27.93
C ALA A 284 3.56 3.31 -27.29
N PHE A 285 2.87 2.32 -27.88
CA PHE A 285 2.84 0.95 -27.33
C PHE A 285 4.19 0.23 -27.43
N VAL A 286 5.00 0.56 -28.42
CA VAL A 286 6.31 -0.08 -28.66
C VAL A 286 7.48 0.81 -28.23
N HIS A 287 7.21 2.00 -27.66
CA HIS A 287 8.23 2.92 -27.20
C HIS A 287 9.06 2.30 -26.05
N PRO A 288 10.37 2.61 -25.96
CA PRO A 288 11.24 2.11 -24.88
C PRO A 288 10.67 2.35 -23.48
N ASP A 289 10.12 3.55 -23.20
CA ASP A 289 9.55 3.90 -21.91
C ASP A 289 8.37 2.97 -21.55
N THR A 290 7.47 2.72 -22.50
CA THR A 290 6.34 1.83 -22.33
C THR A 290 6.79 0.40 -22.08
N LYS A 291 7.77 -0.08 -22.84
CA LYS A 291 8.37 -1.41 -22.64
C LYS A 291 9.02 -1.53 -21.28
N HIS A 292 9.77 -0.52 -20.85
CA HIS A 292 10.39 -0.49 -19.52
C HIS A 292 9.34 -0.53 -18.42
N THR A 293 8.30 0.32 -18.50
CA THR A 293 7.20 0.35 -17.52
C THR A 293 6.47 -1.00 -17.46
N LEU A 294 6.17 -1.60 -18.62
CA LEU A 294 5.54 -2.93 -18.71
C LEU A 294 6.43 -4.02 -18.10
N PHE A 295 7.74 -3.96 -18.35
CA PHE A 295 8.69 -4.93 -17.81
C PHE A 295 8.78 -4.85 -16.28
N GLU A 296 8.92 -3.64 -15.72
CA GLU A 296 8.99 -3.44 -14.27
C GLU A 296 7.66 -3.80 -13.58
N ALA A 297 6.53 -3.42 -14.16
CA ALA A 297 5.21 -3.81 -13.68
C ALA A 297 5.03 -5.34 -13.72
N GLY A 298 5.44 -5.97 -14.81
CA GLY A 298 5.40 -7.43 -14.98
C GLY A 298 6.27 -8.16 -13.97
N LYS A 299 7.50 -7.70 -13.75
CA LYS A 299 8.41 -8.25 -12.75
C LYS A 299 7.82 -8.21 -11.34
N LEU A 300 7.26 -7.06 -10.94
CA LEU A 300 6.61 -6.92 -9.64
C LEU A 300 5.37 -7.82 -9.53
N THR A 301 4.55 -7.88 -10.57
CA THR A 301 3.38 -8.74 -10.65
C THR A 301 3.74 -10.21 -10.46
N VAL A 302 4.72 -10.72 -11.21
CA VAL A 302 5.17 -12.12 -11.11
C VAL A 302 5.67 -12.42 -9.69
N THR A 303 6.45 -11.51 -9.12
CA THR A 303 6.97 -11.68 -7.76
C THR A 303 5.84 -11.80 -6.74
N LEU A 304 4.86 -10.89 -6.78
CA LEU A 304 3.74 -10.91 -5.83
C LEU A 304 2.82 -12.13 -6.02
N LEU A 305 2.44 -12.43 -7.25
CA LEU A 305 1.59 -13.60 -7.53
C LEU A 305 2.27 -14.91 -7.14
N PHE A 306 3.60 -15.02 -7.32
CA PHE A 306 4.35 -16.19 -6.90
C PHE A 306 4.42 -16.33 -5.37
N VAL A 307 4.54 -15.21 -4.62
CA VAL A 307 4.42 -15.21 -3.16
C VAL A 307 3.05 -15.69 -2.72
N ILE A 308 1.98 -15.15 -3.33
CA ILE A 308 0.59 -15.50 -3.01
C ILE A 308 0.34 -16.99 -3.28
N ALA A 309 0.75 -17.51 -4.42
CA ALA A 309 0.58 -18.92 -4.76
C ALA A 309 1.20 -19.84 -3.70
N ASN A 310 2.43 -19.57 -3.30
CA ASN A 310 3.12 -20.37 -2.28
C ASN A 310 2.50 -20.22 -0.87
N ALA A 311 1.94 -19.06 -0.57
CA ALA A 311 1.24 -18.85 0.70
C ALA A 311 -0.12 -19.55 0.74
N LEU A 312 -0.79 -19.74 -0.39
CA LEU A 312 -2.02 -20.53 -0.46
C LEU A 312 -1.74 -22.03 -0.21
N ILE A 313 -0.56 -22.54 -0.59
CA ILE A 313 -0.13 -23.89 -0.15
C ILE A 313 0.00 -23.92 1.38
N LEU A 314 0.65 -22.92 1.98
CA LEU A 314 0.75 -22.84 3.43
C LEU A 314 -0.63 -22.77 4.10
N LYS A 315 -1.57 -21.95 3.56
CA LYS A 315 -2.96 -21.89 4.02
C LYS A 315 -3.62 -23.27 4.01
N HIS A 316 -3.44 -24.03 2.94
CA HIS A 316 -3.96 -25.40 2.82
C HIS A 316 -3.41 -26.31 3.92
N VAL A 317 -2.10 -26.32 4.16
CA VAL A 317 -1.47 -27.09 5.25
C VAL A 317 -2.04 -26.69 6.61
N LEU A 318 -2.13 -25.37 6.90
CA LEU A 318 -2.64 -24.89 8.18
C LEU A 318 -4.11 -25.25 8.40
N THR A 319 -4.90 -25.32 7.34
CA THR A 319 -6.32 -25.69 7.39
C THR A 319 -6.48 -27.19 7.64
N ASP A 320 -5.73 -28.03 6.92
CA ASP A 320 -5.74 -29.49 7.08
C ASP A 320 -5.33 -29.92 8.51
N GLU A 321 -4.30 -29.27 9.05
CA GLU A 321 -3.83 -29.50 10.43
C GLU A 321 -4.69 -28.82 11.50
N GLN A 322 -5.77 -28.14 11.13
CA GLN A 322 -6.67 -27.40 12.04
C GLN A 322 -5.95 -26.44 13.01
N VAL A 323 -4.82 -25.87 12.55
CA VAL A 323 -3.94 -25.02 13.37
C VAL A 323 -4.67 -23.80 13.94
N PRO A 324 -5.46 -23.03 13.15
CA PRO A 324 -6.18 -21.88 13.65
C PRO A 324 -7.17 -22.26 14.76
N GLN A 325 -7.90 -23.37 14.59
CA GLN A 325 -8.90 -23.86 15.57
C GLN A 325 -8.23 -24.28 16.89
N HIS A 326 -7.08 -24.97 16.81
CA HIS A 326 -6.32 -25.34 18.00
C HIS A 326 -5.81 -24.12 18.78
N ILE A 327 -5.31 -23.08 18.05
CA ILE A 327 -4.87 -21.83 18.68
C ILE A 327 -6.04 -21.10 19.31
N ALA A 328 -7.16 -20.95 18.59
CA ALA A 328 -8.36 -20.29 19.11
C ALA A 328 -8.89 -20.97 20.38
N SER A 329 -9.02 -22.30 20.37
CA SER A 329 -9.47 -23.08 21.54
C SER A 329 -8.51 -22.91 22.73
N ALA A 330 -7.19 -22.93 22.48
CA ALA A 330 -6.20 -22.73 23.53
C ALA A 330 -6.29 -21.32 24.13
N MET A 331 -6.51 -20.30 23.30
CA MET A 331 -6.70 -18.92 23.76
C MET A 331 -7.97 -18.78 24.60
N LEU A 332 -9.10 -19.29 24.11
CA LEU A 332 -10.38 -19.23 24.83
C LEU A 332 -10.30 -19.99 26.16
N SER A 333 -9.67 -21.17 26.18
CA SER A 333 -9.48 -21.96 27.43
C SER A 333 -8.57 -21.24 28.44
N ALA A 334 -7.64 -20.43 27.96
CA ALA A 334 -6.78 -19.58 28.80
C ALA A 334 -7.49 -18.27 29.25
N GLY A 335 -8.75 -18.04 28.87
CA GLY A 335 -9.49 -16.82 29.17
C GLY A 335 -9.03 -15.59 28.40
N LEU A 336 -8.33 -15.80 27.28
CA LEU A 336 -7.83 -14.73 26.42
C LEU A 336 -8.92 -14.33 25.42
N GLY A 337 -9.37 -13.08 25.51
CA GLY A 337 -10.42 -12.53 24.65
C GLY A 337 -9.87 -11.77 23.42
N PRO A 338 -10.78 -11.11 22.64
CA PRO A 338 -10.44 -10.38 21.41
C PRO A 338 -9.36 -9.31 21.63
N VAL A 339 -9.39 -8.62 22.76
CA VAL A 339 -8.40 -7.56 23.08
C VAL A 339 -6.98 -8.13 23.14
N THR A 340 -6.81 -9.24 23.87
CA THR A 340 -5.49 -9.88 24.00
C THR A 340 -5.01 -10.43 22.67
N PHE A 341 -5.92 -11.02 21.87
CA PHE A 341 -5.63 -11.50 20.53
C PHE A 341 -5.10 -10.35 19.65
N LEU A 342 -5.79 -9.22 19.61
CA LEU A 342 -5.37 -8.05 18.82
C LEU A 342 -4.01 -7.48 19.28
N ILE A 343 -3.71 -7.52 20.59
CA ILE A 343 -2.37 -7.14 21.09
C ILE A 343 -1.30 -8.07 20.52
N VAL A 344 -1.51 -9.38 20.59
CA VAL A 344 -0.55 -10.38 20.08
C VAL A 344 -0.36 -10.23 18.59
N VAL A 345 -1.44 -10.10 17.82
CA VAL A 345 -1.39 -9.88 16.36
C VAL A 345 -0.60 -8.60 16.04
N ASN A 346 -0.90 -7.49 16.73
CA ASN A 346 -0.18 -6.24 16.52
C ASN A 346 1.33 -6.37 16.80
N VAL A 347 1.72 -7.10 17.86
CA VAL A 347 3.15 -7.32 18.18
C VAL A 347 3.83 -8.16 17.10
N ILE A 348 3.21 -9.25 16.66
CA ILE A 348 3.75 -10.11 15.60
C ILE A 348 3.94 -9.32 14.31
N LEU A 349 2.93 -8.55 13.91
CA LEU A 349 2.97 -7.74 12.69
C LEU A 349 4.00 -6.61 12.77
N LEU A 350 4.14 -5.94 13.92
CA LEU A 350 5.17 -4.92 14.12
C LEU A 350 6.57 -5.51 14.00
N ILE A 351 6.82 -6.68 14.57
CA ILE A 351 8.11 -7.36 14.44
C ILE A 351 8.33 -7.77 12.98
N GLY A 352 7.38 -8.46 12.36
CA GLY A 352 7.50 -8.93 10.97
C GLY A 352 7.64 -7.79 9.95
N GLY A 353 6.87 -6.72 10.11
CA GLY A 353 6.86 -5.57 9.21
C GLY A 353 8.16 -4.77 9.18
N GLN A 354 9.03 -4.94 10.19
CA GLN A 354 10.37 -4.33 10.19
C GLN A 354 11.31 -4.98 9.17
N PHE A 355 11.08 -6.26 8.83
CA PHE A 355 11.98 -7.05 7.99
C PHE A 355 11.40 -7.38 6.61
N MET A 356 10.07 -7.40 6.49
CA MET A 356 9.38 -7.91 5.32
C MET A 356 8.55 -6.82 4.64
N GLU A 357 8.38 -6.97 3.35
CA GLU A 357 7.45 -6.17 2.56
C GLU A 357 6.00 -6.51 2.99
N PRO A 358 5.10 -5.50 3.09
CA PRO A 358 3.75 -5.67 3.61
C PRO A 358 2.93 -6.79 2.97
N SER A 359 2.92 -6.88 1.63
CA SER A 359 2.14 -7.89 0.93
C SER A 359 2.61 -9.32 1.27
N GLY A 360 3.93 -9.51 1.37
CA GLY A 360 4.53 -10.80 1.71
C GLY A 360 4.20 -11.25 3.14
N LEU A 361 4.34 -10.34 4.12
CA LEU A 361 4.01 -10.66 5.51
C LEU A 361 2.51 -10.91 5.69
N LEU A 362 1.68 -10.11 5.03
CA LEU A 362 0.23 -10.21 5.13
C LEU A 362 -0.27 -11.56 4.61
N VAL A 363 0.26 -12.02 3.48
CA VAL A 363 -0.13 -13.33 2.89
C VAL A 363 0.24 -14.51 3.81
N ILE A 364 1.28 -14.36 4.64
CA ILE A 364 1.65 -15.38 5.65
C ILE A 364 0.72 -15.31 6.85
N VAL A 365 0.53 -14.12 7.40
CA VAL A 365 -0.12 -13.93 8.71
C VAL A 365 -1.63 -13.93 8.59
N ALA A 366 -2.21 -13.35 7.54
CA ALA A 366 -3.66 -13.20 7.41
C ALA A 366 -4.40 -14.55 7.43
N PRO A 367 -4.03 -15.58 6.64
CA PRO A 367 -4.72 -16.87 6.69
C PRO A 367 -4.65 -17.59 8.05
N LEU A 368 -3.61 -17.29 8.84
CA LEU A 368 -3.46 -17.86 10.18
C LEU A 368 -4.34 -17.15 11.21
N VAL A 369 -4.35 -15.82 11.20
CA VAL A 369 -5.05 -15.03 12.22
C VAL A 369 -6.53 -14.83 11.92
N PHE A 370 -6.92 -14.88 10.64
CA PHE A 370 -8.28 -14.64 10.18
C PHE A 370 -9.31 -15.60 10.81
N PRO A 371 -9.17 -16.93 10.76
CA PRO A 371 -10.13 -17.85 11.37
C PRO A 371 -10.27 -17.63 12.87
N ILE A 372 -9.16 -17.37 13.57
CA ILE A 372 -9.14 -17.08 15.00
C ILE A 372 -9.93 -15.79 15.30
N ALA A 373 -9.72 -14.76 14.48
CA ALA A 373 -10.41 -13.48 14.63
C ALA A 373 -11.93 -13.63 14.45
N ILE A 374 -12.37 -14.44 13.47
CA ILE A 374 -13.79 -14.72 13.23
C ILE A 374 -14.42 -15.43 14.44
N GLU A 375 -13.76 -16.46 14.98
CA GLU A 375 -14.24 -17.16 16.19
C GLU A 375 -14.34 -16.24 17.43
N LEU A 376 -13.47 -15.23 17.50
CA LEU A 376 -13.49 -14.21 18.55
C LEU A 376 -14.48 -13.06 18.26
N GLY A 377 -15.24 -13.12 17.16
CA GLY A 377 -16.23 -12.10 16.77
C GLY A 377 -15.64 -10.80 16.24
N ILE A 378 -14.41 -10.81 15.74
CA ILE A 378 -13.76 -9.64 15.14
C ILE A 378 -14.19 -9.55 13.67
N ASP A 379 -14.67 -8.38 13.26
CA ASP A 379 -15.04 -8.12 11.87
C ASP A 379 -13.83 -8.33 10.92
N PRO A 380 -13.98 -9.11 9.83
CA PRO A 380 -12.90 -9.46 8.91
C PRO A 380 -12.29 -8.24 8.19
N ILE A 381 -13.10 -7.24 7.86
CA ILE A 381 -12.66 -6.02 7.20
C ILE A 381 -11.88 -5.14 8.18
N HIS A 382 -12.37 -5.06 9.43
CA HIS A 382 -11.67 -4.36 10.50
C HIS A 382 -10.30 -4.97 10.78
N LEU A 383 -10.20 -6.30 10.87
CA LEU A 383 -8.92 -7.01 11.01
C LEU A 383 -7.96 -6.64 9.87
N GLY A 384 -8.44 -6.63 8.63
CA GLY A 384 -7.63 -6.25 7.47
C GLY A 384 -7.05 -4.84 7.58
N ILE A 385 -7.85 -3.88 8.02
CA ILE A 385 -7.38 -2.51 8.22
C ILE A 385 -6.35 -2.42 9.37
N ILE A 386 -6.56 -3.12 10.48
CA ILE A 386 -5.56 -3.20 11.56
C ILE A 386 -4.24 -3.74 11.01
N MET A 387 -4.27 -4.81 10.24
CA MET A 387 -3.08 -5.40 9.64
C MET A 387 -2.37 -4.41 8.71
N VAL A 388 -3.09 -3.73 7.82
CA VAL A 388 -2.51 -2.73 6.90
C VAL A 388 -1.88 -1.57 7.66
N VAL A 389 -2.56 -1.00 8.67
CA VAL A 389 -2.04 0.10 9.49
C VAL A 389 -0.80 -0.33 10.26
N ASN A 390 -0.79 -1.55 10.78
CA ASN A 390 0.38 -2.08 11.49
C ASN A 390 1.58 -2.23 10.56
N MET A 391 1.38 -2.74 9.34
CA MET A 391 2.43 -2.84 8.31
C MET A 391 2.98 -1.48 7.91
N GLU A 392 2.12 -0.46 7.84
CA GLU A 392 2.52 0.93 7.62
C GLU A 392 3.58 1.37 8.64
N ILE A 393 3.35 1.09 9.91
CA ILE A 393 4.27 1.40 11.01
C ILE A 393 5.53 0.53 10.93
N GLY A 394 5.39 -0.74 10.61
CA GLY A 394 6.53 -1.65 10.43
C GLY A 394 7.54 -1.14 9.41
N MET A 395 7.06 -0.59 8.30
CA MET A 395 7.92 -0.04 7.22
C MET A 395 8.77 1.16 7.65
N ILE A 396 8.45 1.82 8.75
CA ILE A 396 9.19 2.99 9.28
C ILE A 396 9.81 2.71 10.65
N THR A 397 9.83 1.45 11.06
CA THR A 397 10.39 1.01 12.34
C THR A 397 11.70 0.24 12.11
N PRO A 398 12.81 0.58 12.81
CA PRO A 398 14.06 -0.18 12.71
C PRO A 398 13.88 -1.62 13.25
N PRO A 399 14.71 -2.61 12.81
CA PRO A 399 16.07 -2.42 12.25
C PRO A 399 16.13 -2.20 10.73
N VAL A 400 15.17 -2.70 9.95
CA VAL A 400 15.19 -2.52 8.49
C VAL A 400 14.29 -1.36 8.10
N GLY A 401 12.96 -1.55 8.14
CA GLY A 401 11.99 -0.53 7.77
C GLY A 401 12.13 -0.06 6.32
N LEU A 402 11.43 -0.67 5.40
CA LEU A 402 11.60 -0.43 3.95
C LEU A 402 11.59 1.08 3.60
N ASN A 403 10.65 1.84 4.15
CA ASN A 403 10.57 3.29 3.90
C ASN A 403 11.72 4.09 4.50
N LEU A 404 12.34 3.61 5.58
CA LEU A 404 13.56 4.24 6.13
C LEU A 404 14.70 4.17 5.12
N PHE A 405 14.88 3.01 4.46
CA PHE A 405 15.88 2.84 3.40
C PHE A 405 15.59 3.73 2.21
N VAL A 406 14.35 3.68 1.70
CA VAL A 406 13.94 4.48 0.54
C VAL A 406 14.13 5.96 0.83
N THR A 407 13.68 6.44 1.99
CA THR A 407 13.85 7.84 2.40
C THR A 407 15.31 8.22 2.58
N SER A 408 16.13 7.34 3.14
CA SER A 408 17.59 7.52 3.27
C SER A 408 18.23 7.76 1.90
N GLY A 409 17.86 6.95 0.91
CA GLY A 409 18.32 7.10 -0.48
C GLY A 409 17.86 8.40 -1.11
N VAL A 410 16.57 8.71 -1.05
CA VAL A 410 15.98 9.93 -1.62
C VAL A 410 16.52 11.20 -0.96
N ALA A 411 16.63 11.21 0.36
CA ALA A 411 17.17 12.34 1.10
C ALA A 411 18.71 12.43 1.02
N GLY A 412 19.41 11.36 0.65
CA GLY A 412 20.88 11.31 0.66
C GLY A 412 21.45 11.53 2.05
N MET A 413 20.93 10.81 3.05
CA MET A 413 21.36 10.90 4.46
C MET A 413 21.37 9.53 5.12
N PRO A 414 22.19 9.32 6.19
CA PRO A 414 22.26 8.03 6.89
C PRO A 414 20.88 7.60 7.42
N MET A 415 20.55 6.32 7.28
CA MET A 415 19.27 5.75 7.72
C MET A 415 18.97 6.07 9.21
N MET A 416 19.96 5.98 10.10
CA MET A 416 19.75 6.29 11.51
C MET A 416 19.34 7.75 11.78
N SER A 417 19.74 8.67 10.90
CA SER A 417 19.29 10.08 10.96
C SER A 417 17.83 10.20 10.54
N VAL A 418 17.40 9.41 9.53
CA VAL A 418 15.99 9.32 9.14
C VAL A 418 15.16 8.74 10.28
N VAL A 419 15.63 7.66 10.94
CA VAL A 419 14.95 7.06 12.10
C VAL A 419 14.68 8.11 13.18
N LYS A 420 15.73 8.84 13.61
CA LYS A 420 15.59 9.89 14.63
C LYS A 420 14.61 10.99 14.21
N ALA A 421 14.63 11.37 12.94
CA ALA A 421 13.74 12.38 12.40
C ALA A 421 12.29 11.91 12.29
N ALA A 422 12.08 10.62 12.05
CA ALA A 422 10.74 10.01 11.91
C ALA A 422 10.04 9.80 13.27
N LEU A 423 10.78 9.66 14.38
CA LEU A 423 10.23 9.32 15.70
C LEU A 423 9.01 10.14 16.15
N PRO A 424 8.99 11.49 16.04
CA PRO A 424 7.82 12.26 16.48
C PRO A 424 6.54 11.92 15.71
N PHE A 425 6.68 11.64 14.42
CA PHE A 425 5.57 11.29 13.53
C PHE A 425 5.17 9.82 13.71
N LEU A 426 6.16 8.95 13.91
CA LEU A 426 5.95 7.54 14.24
C LEU A 426 5.14 7.39 15.55
N ALA A 427 5.42 8.20 16.57
CA ALA A 427 4.66 8.19 17.81
C ALA A 427 3.16 8.52 17.57
N VAL A 428 2.88 9.45 16.68
CA VAL A 428 1.50 9.80 16.29
C VAL A 428 0.82 8.62 15.57
N LEU A 429 1.53 7.94 14.67
CA LEU A 429 1.02 6.76 13.98
C LEU A 429 0.81 5.57 14.93
N PHE A 430 1.61 5.43 15.99
CA PHE A 430 1.33 4.43 17.04
C PHE A 430 0.03 4.73 17.80
N VAL A 431 -0.24 6.01 18.14
CA VAL A 431 -1.52 6.41 18.71
C VAL A 431 -2.66 6.09 17.73
N PHE A 432 -2.46 6.37 16.46
CA PHE A 432 -3.41 6.05 15.41
C PHE A 432 -3.67 4.53 15.30
N LEU A 433 -2.64 3.68 15.38
CA LEU A 433 -2.78 2.22 15.40
C LEU A 433 -3.66 1.76 16.57
N ILE A 434 -3.42 2.30 17.77
CA ILE A 434 -4.24 1.98 18.96
C ILE A 434 -5.71 2.40 18.72
N MET A 435 -5.94 3.59 18.17
CA MET A 435 -7.29 4.05 17.86
C MET A 435 -7.99 3.13 16.85
N VAL A 436 -7.33 2.78 15.74
CA VAL A 436 -7.87 1.88 14.72
C VAL A 436 -8.12 0.50 15.31
N THR A 437 -7.20 -0.03 16.12
CA THR A 437 -7.33 -1.38 16.70
C THR A 437 -8.55 -1.52 17.61
N TYR A 438 -8.85 -0.50 18.43
CA TYR A 438 -9.88 -0.60 19.46
C TYR A 438 -11.16 0.20 19.19
N ILE A 439 -11.23 0.90 18.06
CA ILE A 439 -12.43 1.63 17.63
C ILE A 439 -12.86 1.10 16.26
N PRO A 440 -13.59 -0.04 16.20
CA PRO A 440 -13.99 -0.68 14.93
C PRO A 440 -14.76 0.25 14.00
N TRP A 441 -15.51 1.20 14.54
CA TRP A 441 -16.25 2.19 13.77
C TRP A 441 -15.39 2.91 12.73
N ILE A 442 -14.11 3.16 13.02
CA ILE A 442 -13.19 3.88 12.10
C ILE A 442 -13.05 3.14 10.76
N SER A 443 -13.03 1.82 10.77
CA SER A 443 -12.87 0.99 9.57
C SER A 443 -14.17 0.42 9.02
N THR A 444 -15.19 0.22 9.88
CA THR A 444 -16.44 -0.47 9.48
C THR A 444 -17.56 0.47 9.08
N PHE A 445 -17.49 1.76 9.44
CA PHE A 445 -18.58 2.72 9.20
C PHE A 445 -18.95 2.84 7.72
N LEU A 446 -18.00 3.12 6.85
CA LEU A 446 -18.27 3.29 5.42
C LEU A 446 -18.71 1.97 4.75
N PRO A 447 -18.00 0.85 4.93
CA PRO A 447 -18.46 -0.42 4.36
C PRO A 447 -19.88 -0.78 4.77
N ASN A 448 -20.19 -0.66 6.05
CA ASN A 448 -21.52 -1.01 6.57
C ASN A 448 -22.61 -0.04 6.09
N THR A 449 -22.28 1.24 5.88
CA THR A 449 -23.24 2.24 5.40
C THR A 449 -23.57 2.04 3.92
N PHE A 450 -22.58 1.74 3.09
CA PHE A 450 -22.78 1.64 1.63
C PHE A 450 -23.10 0.24 1.13
N MET A 451 -22.62 -0.81 1.83
CA MET A 451 -22.75 -2.20 1.39
C MET A 451 -23.50 -3.09 2.40
N GLY A 452 -24.01 -2.51 3.49
CA GLY A 452 -24.62 -3.25 4.59
C GLY A 452 -23.60 -3.93 5.51
N PRO A 453 -24.01 -4.51 6.66
CA PRO A 453 -23.11 -5.23 7.55
C PRO A 453 -22.50 -6.44 6.85
N GLU A 454 -21.27 -6.82 7.24
CA GLU A 454 -20.63 -8.04 6.75
C GLU A 454 -21.39 -9.26 7.26
N ILE A 455 -21.80 -10.15 6.35
CA ILE A 455 -22.42 -11.43 6.72
C ILE A 455 -21.28 -12.44 6.85
N ILE A 456 -20.89 -12.74 8.08
CA ILE A 456 -19.92 -13.79 8.36
C ILE A 456 -20.67 -15.13 8.19
N THR A 457 -20.49 -15.80 7.06
CA THR A 457 -20.91 -17.19 6.90
C THR A 457 -19.82 -18.08 7.48
N ASN A 458 -20.14 -18.72 8.62
CA ASN A 458 -19.30 -19.76 9.22
C ASN A 458 -19.21 -20.99 8.32
#